data_e6fdf5f2738b4ebb6ee7f32e5de64f95
#
_entry.id   e6fdf5f2738b4ebb6ee7f32e5de64f95
#
_cell.length_a   1.000
_cell.length_b   1.000
_cell.length_c   1.000
_cell.angle_alpha   90.00
_cell.angle_beta   90.00
_cell.angle_gamma   90.00
#
_symmetry.space_group_name_H-M   'P 1'
#
loop_
_entity.id
_entity.type
_entity.pdbx_description
1 polymer ?
#
loop_
_entity_poly.entity_id
_entity_poly.type
_entity_poly.pdbx_seq_one_letter_code
_entity_poly.pdbx_strand_id
1 'polypeptide(L)'
;MAVERGRNFHKANHSLKVGCCAVGIAGLTVLLTLSGWGQNSKRKQSRPELAFRNAAPGVRYVGSNMCKGCHLAIYEKFSRTEMGRSTSLPSRLLDLGWLSQPVDIFNEKHNRHYQVFARDAKVYQSEYGLDDQGKETFRHTEELAYVVGTGANGVTPVVRRGDYLFQAPLSYYTARKAWDLSPNYEVRDLGFSLPVTADCIGCHTGRTQPVRGRERDGFYQDPPVLELAISCENCHGPGELHLNERLAGKPISGRIDRSIVNPAQLSPWLADNICMNCHEGDIRALQPGKTEADFRPGTPLNNTVAILKAPIDPRSTESPLLEHYYSMTLSKCYRGSSGKLSCLSCHDPHAQPSPQEAPEYFRGKCLQCHTEKSCTLDSQKRLAQQPTDACSTCHLQRQPALTVSHSTLTDHRILRAPGEAYPDSAFKAAPDTGFIHVNAAPEENNSIPPATLLRAYRQELIRGHLEYKDYYFSLLDRLTNANHQDPFILSAIAQKALSDGDLSSAIAYATQVIDRGSTSTYDYLLLDSLLARAGNTAGSIDLLKKGLLIAPYEQSFYENLAVRQLSIGKTAEGVTTIQRGLELFPEDSVLRDMHDQATAHGLVH
;
A
#
# COMPACT_ATOMS: atom_id res chain seq x y z
N MET A 1 -43.88 -30.95 11.46
CA MET A 1 -44.08 -31.03 12.91
C MET A 1 -43.71 -29.64 13.43
N ALA A 2 -44.61 -28.67 13.54
CA ALA A 2 -45.63 -28.47 14.55
C ALA A 2 -45.01 -28.50 15.95
N VAL A 3 -45.00 -27.43 16.72
CA VAL A 3 -46.02 -26.74 17.50
C VAL A 3 -45.40 -25.47 18.06
N GLU A 4 -45.81 -24.27 17.76
CA GLU A 4 -46.87 -23.40 18.29
C GLU A 4 -46.84 -23.12 19.81
N ARG A 5 -46.95 -21.84 20.07
CA ARG A 5 -47.72 -21.01 21.06
C ARG A 5 -46.84 -20.24 22.02
N GLY A 6 -47.04 -18.97 22.34
CA GLY A 6 -48.12 -18.04 22.09
C GLY A 6 -48.23 -17.02 23.24
N ARG A 7 -48.52 -15.77 22.94
CA ARG A 7 -49.26 -14.73 23.73
C ARG A 7 -48.65 -14.26 25.08
N ASN A 8 -48.69 -13.03 25.51
CA ASN A 8 -49.71 -11.94 25.38
C ASN A 8 -49.12 -10.57 25.81
N PHE A 9 -49.54 -9.54 25.13
CA PHE A 9 -50.01 -8.19 25.51
C PHE A 9 -49.95 -7.76 27.00
N HIS A 10 -49.46 -6.53 27.24
CA HIS A 10 -50.28 -5.50 27.88
C HIS A 10 -49.87 -4.06 27.48
N LYS A 11 -50.86 -3.30 27.03
CA LYS A 11 -50.88 -1.85 26.83
C LYS A 11 -51.22 -1.17 28.16
N ALA A 12 -50.68 0.03 28.39
CA ALA A 12 -51.41 1.09 29.11
C ALA A 12 -50.90 2.48 28.68
N ASN A 13 -51.83 3.22 28.12
CA ASN A 13 -51.81 4.67 27.89
C ASN A 13 -52.05 5.47 29.19
N HIS A 14 -51.50 6.70 29.26
CA HIS A 14 -52.24 7.94 29.65
C HIS A 14 -51.27 9.13 29.57
N SER A 15 -51.44 10.00 28.71
CA SER A 15 -52.18 11.26 28.45
C SER A 15 -51.75 12.46 29.32
N LEU A 16 -51.31 13.47 28.58
CA LEU A 16 -51.41 14.94 28.69
C LEU A 16 -51.60 15.61 30.08
N LYS A 17 -50.80 16.68 30.30
CA LYS A 17 -51.35 18.02 30.48
C LYS A 17 -50.35 19.16 30.25
N VAL A 18 -50.83 20.15 29.54
CA VAL A 18 -50.25 21.45 29.20
C VAL A 18 -50.46 22.41 30.39
N GLY A 19 -49.52 23.36 30.55
CA GLY A 19 -49.71 24.50 31.47
C GLY A 19 -48.64 25.56 31.26
N CYS A 20 -48.96 26.56 30.47
CA CYS A 20 -48.29 27.87 30.46
C CYS A 20 -48.56 28.64 31.73
N CYS A 21 -47.58 29.41 32.26
CA CYS A 21 -47.79 30.85 32.55
C CYS A 21 -46.46 31.53 32.93
N ALA A 22 -46.38 32.76 32.53
CA ALA A 22 -45.25 33.67 32.58
C ALA A 22 -45.26 34.55 33.86
N VAL A 23 -44.19 35.37 33.95
CA VAL A 23 -44.00 36.67 34.66
C VAL A 23 -43.35 36.68 36.05
N GLY A 24 -42.30 37.48 36.17
CA GLY A 24 -42.01 38.24 37.35
C GLY A 24 -40.53 38.52 37.68
N ILE A 25 -40.13 39.72 37.37
CA ILE A 25 -38.91 40.44 37.68
C ILE A 25 -38.72 40.59 39.19
N ALA A 26 -37.49 40.46 39.73
CA ALA A 26 -36.81 41.49 40.54
C ALA A 26 -35.56 40.94 41.20
N GLY A 27 -34.52 41.76 41.19
CA GLY A 27 -33.16 41.47 41.62
C GLY A 27 -32.97 41.44 43.15
N LEU A 28 -31.88 40.85 43.52
CA LEU A 28 -31.11 41.26 44.69
C LEU A 28 -29.63 40.79 44.55
N THR A 29 -28.75 41.76 44.57
CA THR A 29 -27.28 41.61 44.63
C THR A 29 -26.89 41.14 46.01
N VAL A 30 -26.20 39.99 46.13
CA VAL A 30 -25.42 39.64 47.32
C VAL A 30 -24.02 39.24 46.87
N LEU A 31 -23.08 40.09 47.23
CA LEU A 31 -21.65 39.75 47.22
C LEU A 31 -21.37 38.70 48.28
N LEU A 32 -20.89 37.54 47.85
CA LEU A 32 -20.18 36.60 48.71
C LEU A 32 -18.85 36.26 48.06
N THR A 33 -17.79 36.80 48.64
CA THR A 33 -16.40 36.43 48.37
C THR A 33 -16.17 35.01 48.89
N LEU A 34 -16.01 34.06 47.95
CA LEU A 34 -15.43 32.77 48.24
C LEU A 34 -14.13 32.63 47.41
N SER A 35 -13.03 32.68 48.13
CA SER A 35 -11.70 32.31 47.67
C SER A 35 -11.69 30.84 47.24
N GLY A 36 -11.93 30.59 45.95
CA GLY A 36 -11.78 29.30 45.33
C GLY A 36 -10.38 29.18 44.73
N TRP A 37 -9.62 28.25 45.23
CA TRP A 37 -8.35 27.83 44.63
C TRP A 37 -8.63 27.27 43.23
N GLY A 38 -8.50 28.11 42.22
CA GLY A 38 -8.45 27.69 40.84
C GLY A 38 -7.11 27.00 40.59
N GLN A 39 -7.13 25.69 40.50
CA GLN A 39 -6.04 24.96 39.81
C GLN A 39 -5.99 25.43 38.36
N ASN A 40 -5.09 26.36 38.12
CA ASN A 40 -4.71 26.77 36.77
C ASN A 40 -3.93 25.62 36.14
N SER A 41 -4.66 24.64 35.58
CA SER A 41 -4.08 23.71 34.63
C SER A 41 -3.64 24.55 33.42
N LYS A 42 -2.37 24.96 33.46
CA LYS A 42 -1.70 25.52 32.29
C LYS A 42 -1.87 24.47 31.15
N ARG A 43 -2.90 24.64 30.34
CA ARG A 43 -2.93 24.04 29.02
C ARG A 43 -1.57 24.39 28.39
N LYS A 44 -0.70 23.38 28.23
CA LYS A 44 0.47 23.50 27.38
C LYS A 44 -0.08 23.85 26.01
N GLN A 45 0.00 25.13 25.63
CA GLN A 45 -0.17 25.50 24.24
C GLN A 45 0.84 24.67 23.47
N SER A 46 0.34 23.72 22.67
CA SER A 46 1.14 23.04 21.68
C SER A 46 1.83 24.14 20.87
N ARG A 47 3.16 24.09 20.76
CA ARG A 47 3.89 24.95 19.85
C ARG A 47 3.23 24.81 18.49
N PRO A 48 2.86 25.92 17.80
CA PRO A 48 2.37 25.80 16.44
C PRO A 48 3.41 25.04 15.65
N GLU A 49 2.99 23.96 15.01
CA GLU A 49 3.86 23.09 14.25
C GLU A 49 4.54 23.94 13.17
N LEU A 50 5.86 23.83 13.05
CA LEU A 50 6.66 24.65 12.15
C LEU A 50 6.27 24.31 10.72
N ALA A 51 5.49 25.14 10.07
CA ALA A 51 5.15 24.97 8.67
C ALA A 51 6.40 25.16 7.80
N PHE A 52 6.84 24.09 7.15
CA PHE A 52 7.90 24.12 6.16
C PHE A 52 7.33 24.55 4.80
N ARG A 53 7.95 25.54 4.16
CA ARG A 53 7.43 26.15 2.93
C ARG A 53 7.47 25.21 1.72
N ASN A 54 8.42 24.30 1.69
CA ASN A 54 8.52 23.32 0.60
C ASN A 54 7.42 22.23 0.63
N ALA A 55 6.71 22.08 1.74
CA ALA A 55 5.52 21.22 1.80
C ALA A 55 4.32 21.80 1.05
N ALA A 56 4.37 23.09 0.65
CA ALA A 56 3.31 23.73 -0.10
C ALA A 56 3.14 23.12 -1.52
N PRO A 57 1.90 23.10 -2.06
CA PRO A 57 1.65 22.71 -3.44
C PRO A 57 2.47 23.57 -4.43
N GLY A 58 2.89 22.95 -5.55
CA GLY A 58 3.62 23.65 -6.63
C GLY A 58 5.14 23.74 -6.45
N VAL A 59 5.69 23.51 -5.26
CA VAL A 59 7.14 23.39 -5.10
C VAL A 59 7.63 22.11 -5.76
N ARG A 60 8.70 22.23 -6.58
CA ARG A 60 9.19 21.13 -7.42
C ARG A 60 10.29 20.33 -6.75
N TYR A 61 10.35 19.07 -7.10
CA TYR A 61 11.44 18.16 -6.77
C TYR A 61 12.63 18.43 -7.72
N VAL A 62 13.85 18.32 -7.22
CA VAL A 62 15.07 18.66 -7.98
C VAL A 62 16.01 17.48 -8.19
N GLY A 63 15.76 16.37 -7.47
CA GLY A 63 16.58 15.15 -7.51
C GLY A 63 17.81 15.18 -6.61
N SER A 64 18.21 14.01 -6.13
CA SER A 64 19.30 13.82 -5.17
C SER A 64 20.66 14.30 -5.68
N ASN A 65 20.88 14.30 -6.98
CA ASN A 65 22.12 14.82 -7.57
C ASN A 65 22.35 16.31 -7.28
N MET A 66 21.27 17.10 -7.17
CA MET A 66 21.37 18.51 -6.78
C MET A 66 21.78 18.65 -5.31
N CYS A 67 21.29 17.76 -4.44
CA CYS A 67 21.64 17.73 -3.02
C CYS A 67 23.10 17.33 -2.81
N LYS A 68 23.59 16.37 -3.60
CA LYS A 68 24.97 15.86 -3.56
C LYS A 68 26.00 16.98 -3.68
N GLY A 69 25.72 18.02 -4.48
CA GLY A 69 26.65 19.15 -4.70
C GLY A 69 27.10 19.86 -3.41
N CYS A 70 26.22 19.91 -2.39
CA CYS A 70 26.53 20.54 -1.10
C CYS A 70 26.59 19.53 0.05
N HIS A 71 25.91 18.39 -0.04
CA HIS A 71 25.77 17.40 1.02
C HIS A 71 26.48 16.07 0.70
N LEU A 72 27.66 16.11 0.05
CA LEU A 72 28.39 14.93 -0.46
C LEU A 72 28.55 13.83 0.60
N ALA A 73 29.04 14.17 1.80
CA ALA A 73 29.30 13.19 2.84
C ALA A 73 28.04 12.46 3.34
N ILE A 74 26.89 13.16 3.36
CA ILE A 74 25.58 12.56 3.71
C ILE A 74 25.12 11.68 2.55
N TYR A 75 25.23 12.18 1.33
CA TYR A 75 24.84 11.43 0.13
C TYR A 75 25.58 10.10 0.02
N GLU A 76 26.91 10.09 0.23
CA GLU A 76 27.73 8.90 0.14
C GLU A 76 27.40 7.86 1.22
N LYS A 77 27.04 8.30 2.43
CA LYS A 77 26.58 7.39 3.49
C LYS A 77 25.21 6.81 3.16
N PHE A 78 24.27 7.69 2.80
CA PHE A 78 22.90 7.30 2.48
C PHE A 78 22.82 6.34 1.30
N SER A 79 23.60 6.57 0.23
CA SER A 79 23.62 5.72 -0.96
C SER A 79 24.08 4.28 -0.69
N ARG A 80 24.67 4.02 0.48
CA ARG A 80 25.07 2.66 0.95
C ARG A 80 24.01 2.00 1.83
N THR A 81 23.01 2.72 2.29
CA THR A 81 21.89 2.17 3.08
C THR A 81 20.99 1.29 2.21
N GLU A 82 20.17 0.47 2.85
CA GLU A 82 19.16 -0.32 2.13
C GLU A 82 18.17 0.57 1.40
N MET A 83 17.71 1.66 2.02
CA MET A 83 16.83 2.64 1.36
C MET A 83 17.50 3.24 0.11
N GLY A 84 18.75 3.67 0.21
CA GLY A 84 19.52 4.23 -0.91
C GLY A 84 19.85 3.24 -2.04
N ARG A 85 19.51 1.96 -1.87
CA ARG A 85 19.72 0.86 -2.83
C ARG A 85 18.47 0.05 -3.11
N SER A 86 17.30 0.57 -2.73
CA SER A 86 16.02 -0.16 -2.77
C SER A 86 15.54 -0.53 -4.17
N THR A 87 16.04 0.16 -5.21
CA THR A 87 15.82 -0.19 -6.62
C THR A 87 17.10 0.10 -7.41
N SER A 88 17.38 -0.73 -8.40
CA SER A 88 18.60 -0.65 -9.22
C SER A 88 18.33 -1.07 -10.67
N LEU A 89 19.36 -0.91 -11.51
CA LEU A 89 19.37 -1.47 -12.86
C LEU A 89 19.69 -2.98 -12.82
N PRO A 90 19.27 -3.76 -13.83
CA PRO A 90 19.47 -5.21 -13.88
C PRO A 90 20.95 -5.66 -13.90
N SER A 91 21.88 -4.80 -14.35
CA SER A 91 23.33 -5.08 -14.28
C SER A 91 23.79 -5.48 -12.88
N ARG A 92 23.13 -4.97 -11.83
CA ARG A 92 23.44 -5.33 -10.45
C ARG A 92 23.32 -6.82 -10.17
N LEU A 93 22.45 -7.55 -10.86
CA LEU A 93 22.32 -9.01 -10.71
C LEU A 93 23.60 -9.72 -11.13
N LEU A 94 24.28 -9.18 -12.16
CA LEU A 94 25.56 -9.68 -12.65
C LEU A 94 26.71 -9.28 -11.70
N ASP A 95 26.74 -8.01 -11.28
CA ASP A 95 27.76 -7.46 -10.38
C ASP A 95 27.82 -8.19 -9.02
N LEU A 96 26.66 -8.64 -8.52
CA LEU A 96 26.54 -9.38 -7.27
C LEU A 96 26.70 -10.91 -7.44
N GLY A 97 26.89 -11.38 -8.67
CA GLY A 97 27.04 -12.81 -8.96
C GLY A 97 25.77 -13.64 -8.72
N TRP A 98 24.58 -13.00 -8.67
CA TRP A 98 23.30 -13.71 -8.47
C TRP A 98 22.79 -14.37 -9.76
N LEU A 99 23.40 -14.02 -10.87
CA LEU A 99 23.16 -14.60 -12.19
C LEU A 99 24.49 -14.84 -12.91
N SER A 100 25.26 -15.82 -12.44
CA SER A 100 26.54 -16.21 -13.06
C SER A 100 26.38 -17.11 -14.29
N GLN A 101 25.24 -17.80 -14.38
CA GLN A 101 24.83 -18.64 -15.52
C GLN A 101 23.31 -18.68 -15.62
N PRO A 102 22.75 -19.05 -16.77
CA PRO A 102 21.31 -19.20 -16.92
C PRO A 102 20.72 -20.15 -15.88
N VAL A 103 19.55 -19.78 -15.35
CA VAL A 103 18.78 -20.61 -14.42
C VAL A 103 17.47 -20.95 -15.09
N ASP A 104 17.07 -22.21 -15.03
CA ASP A 104 15.81 -22.73 -15.56
C ASP A 104 15.08 -23.46 -14.43
N ILE A 105 13.79 -23.16 -14.26
CA ILE A 105 12.96 -23.67 -13.19
C ILE A 105 11.65 -24.19 -13.79
N PHE A 106 11.36 -25.47 -13.56
CA PHE A 106 10.07 -26.05 -13.87
C PHE A 106 9.14 -25.96 -12.66
N ASN A 107 7.97 -25.38 -12.84
CA ASN A 107 6.91 -25.33 -11.84
C ASN A 107 5.78 -26.33 -12.22
N GLU A 108 5.65 -27.40 -11.43
CA GLU A 108 4.66 -28.45 -11.68
C GLU A 108 3.22 -27.95 -11.61
N LYS A 109 2.92 -27.03 -10.67
CA LYS A 109 1.57 -26.50 -10.48
C LYS A 109 1.04 -25.76 -11.71
N HIS A 110 1.91 -24.98 -12.35
CA HIS A 110 1.56 -24.20 -13.53
C HIS A 110 1.81 -24.97 -14.83
N ASN A 111 2.58 -26.07 -14.76
CA ASN A 111 3.10 -26.79 -15.92
C ASN A 111 3.85 -25.83 -16.86
N ARG A 112 4.80 -25.04 -16.27
CA ARG A 112 5.55 -23.98 -16.95
C ARG A 112 7.02 -24.04 -16.57
N HIS A 113 7.84 -23.69 -17.55
CA HIS A 113 9.26 -23.42 -17.37
C HIS A 113 9.48 -21.91 -17.28
N TYR A 114 10.30 -21.50 -16.36
CA TYR A 114 10.73 -20.11 -16.17
C TYR A 114 12.24 -20.05 -16.24
N GLN A 115 12.77 -19.12 -17.04
CA GLN A 115 14.21 -18.97 -17.22
C GLN A 115 14.66 -17.55 -16.92
N VAL A 116 15.81 -17.38 -16.29
CA VAL A 116 16.50 -16.10 -16.16
C VAL A 116 17.92 -16.23 -16.70
N PHE A 117 18.33 -15.30 -17.56
CA PHE A 117 19.63 -15.36 -18.22
C PHE A 117 20.13 -13.99 -18.65
N ALA A 118 21.45 -13.89 -18.84
CA ALA A 118 22.09 -12.71 -19.39
C ALA A 118 22.51 -12.95 -20.85
N ARG A 119 22.37 -11.92 -21.67
CA ARG A 119 22.85 -11.87 -23.05
C ARG A 119 23.22 -10.43 -23.39
N ASP A 120 24.42 -10.22 -23.95
CA ASP A 120 24.92 -8.89 -24.38
C ASP A 120 24.83 -7.82 -23.26
N ALA A 121 25.25 -8.18 -22.04
CA ALA A 121 25.19 -7.35 -20.82
C ALA A 121 23.77 -6.94 -20.38
N LYS A 122 22.72 -7.48 -20.99
CA LYS A 122 21.32 -7.32 -20.61
C LYS A 122 20.82 -8.57 -19.92
N VAL A 123 19.81 -8.43 -19.09
CA VAL A 123 19.19 -9.54 -18.35
C VAL A 123 17.76 -9.73 -18.83
N TYR A 124 17.37 -10.98 -19.02
CA TYR A 124 16.08 -11.38 -19.54
C TYR A 124 15.45 -12.41 -18.62
N GLN A 125 14.12 -12.46 -18.64
CA GLN A 125 13.38 -13.61 -18.19
C GLN A 125 12.51 -14.15 -19.31
N SER A 126 12.34 -15.48 -19.32
CA SER A 126 11.42 -16.18 -20.21
C SER A 126 10.48 -17.04 -19.41
N GLU A 127 9.26 -17.15 -19.91
CA GLU A 127 8.30 -18.19 -19.58
C GLU A 127 8.04 -19.01 -20.83
N TYR A 128 8.00 -20.35 -20.72
CA TYR A 128 7.72 -21.21 -21.87
C TYR A 128 7.02 -22.51 -21.45
N GLY A 129 6.27 -23.07 -22.37
CA GLY A 129 5.62 -24.37 -22.24
C GLY A 129 6.22 -25.41 -23.16
N LEU A 130 6.19 -26.67 -22.74
CA LEU A 130 6.56 -27.82 -23.57
C LEU A 130 5.36 -28.73 -23.76
N ASP A 131 5.28 -29.40 -24.93
CA ASP A 131 4.36 -30.51 -25.14
C ASP A 131 4.92 -31.84 -24.61
N ASP A 132 4.15 -32.91 -24.73
CA ASP A 132 4.55 -34.24 -24.26
C ASP A 132 5.78 -34.82 -25.00
N GLN A 133 6.18 -34.21 -26.13
CA GLN A 133 7.37 -34.58 -26.90
C GLN A 133 8.59 -33.68 -26.54
N GLY A 134 8.40 -32.72 -25.64
CA GLY A 134 9.43 -31.78 -25.22
C GLY A 134 9.65 -30.63 -26.23
N LYS A 135 8.75 -30.40 -27.15
CA LYS A 135 8.80 -29.27 -28.09
C LYS A 135 8.14 -28.05 -27.44
N GLU A 136 8.75 -26.89 -27.63
CA GLU A 136 8.16 -25.63 -27.16
C GLU A 136 6.82 -25.35 -27.85
N THR A 137 5.79 -25.15 -27.04
CA THR A 137 4.46 -24.73 -27.48
C THR A 137 4.31 -23.21 -27.53
N PHE A 138 5.04 -22.51 -26.69
CA PHE A 138 5.21 -21.06 -26.71
C PHE A 138 6.47 -20.69 -25.95
N ARG A 139 6.97 -19.48 -26.19
CA ARG A 139 8.00 -18.80 -25.39
C ARG A 139 7.71 -17.31 -25.36
N HIS A 140 7.62 -16.75 -24.15
CA HIS A 140 7.53 -15.33 -23.91
C HIS A 140 8.82 -14.87 -23.22
N THR A 141 9.52 -13.92 -23.80
CA THR A 141 10.80 -13.40 -23.27
C THR A 141 10.75 -11.89 -23.17
N GLU A 142 11.10 -11.38 -22.01
CA GLU A 142 11.15 -9.94 -21.75
C GLU A 142 12.53 -9.51 -21.20
N GLU A 143 13.00 -8.34 -21.64
CA GLU A 143 14.17 -7.67 -21.06
C GLU A 143 13.79 -7.04 -19.73
N LEU A 144 14.60 -7.26 -18.70
CA LEU A 144 14.41 -6.62 -17.40
C LEU A 144 14.78 -5.14 -17.50
N ALA A 145 13.91 -4.27 -16.96
CA ALA A 145 14.12 -2.83 -16.94
C ALA A 145 14.68 -2.34 -15.59
N TYR A 146 14.17 -2.89 -14.49
CA TYR A 146 14.54 -2.54 -13.13
C TYR A 146 14.61 -3.78 -12.25
N VAL A 147 15.26 -3.62 -11.08
CA VAL A 147 15.30 -4.63 -10.02
C VAL A 147 14.93 -3.96 -8.71
N VAL A 148 13.80 -4.34 -8.15
CA VAL A 148 13.26 -3.82 -6.89
C VAL A 148 13.72 -4.69 -5.73
N GLY A 149 14.22 -4.06 -4.66
CA GLY A 149 14.77 -4.71 -3.48
C GLY A 149 16.26 -4.47 -3.32
N THR A 150 16.70 -4.51 -2.05
CA THR A 150 18.11 -4.26 -1.69
C THR A 150 18.99 -5.49 -1.84
N GLY A 151 18.36 -6.67 -1.83
CA GLY A 151 19.01 -7.96 -1.71
C GLY A 151 19.22 -8.43 -0.27
N ALA A 152 18.78 -7.68 0.73
CA ALA A 152 18.82 -8.16 2.11
C ALA A 152 17.97 -9.43 2.29
N ASN A 153 16.77 -9.45 1.72
CA ASN A 153 15.87 -10.62 1.70
C ASN A 153 15.74 -11.23 0.31
N GLY A 154 15.77 -10.39 -0.71
CA GLY A 154 15.65 -10.77 -2.10
C GLY A 154 15.51 -9.57 -3.02
N VAL A 155 15.29 -9.84 -4.29
CA VAL A 155 14.98 -8.84 -5.31
C VAL A 155 13.96 -9.36 -6.30
N THR A 156 13.08 -8.48 -6.75
CA THR A 156 12.06 -8.76 -7.77
C THR A 156 12.34 -7.92 -9.00
N PRO A 157 12.60 -8.54 -10.16
CA PRO A 157 12.75 -7.81 -11.42
C PRO A 157 11.42 -7.26 -11.93
N VAL A 158 11.54 -6.18 -12.70
CA VAL A 158 10.45 -5.48 -13.36
C VAL A 158 10.77 -5.35 -14.85
N VAL A 159 9.80 -5.64 -15.69
CA VAL A 159 9.86 -5.44 -17.15
C VAL A 159 9.11 -4.17 -17.53
N ARG A 160 9.47 -3.60 -18.69
CA ARG A 160 8.82 -2.42 -19.25
C ARG A 160 8.29 -2.71 -20.66
N ARG A 161 7.00 -2.47 -20.86
CA ARG A 161 6.35 -2.52 -22.16
C ARG A 161 5.76 -1.15 -22.48
N GLY A 162 6.41 -0.38 -23.33
CA GLY A 162 6.04 1.00 -23.60
C GLY A 162 6.07 1.83 -22.30
N ASP A 163 4.94 2.39 -21.93
CA ASP A 163 4.77 3.21 -20.73
C ASP A 163 4.27 2.40 -19.51
N TYR A 164 4.24 1.07 -19.59
CA TYR A 164 3.80 0.18 -18.53
C TYR A 164 4.95 -0.57 -17.88
N LEU A 165 4.81 -0.80 -16.59
CA LEU A 165 5.71 -1.63 -15.79
C LEU A 165 4.97 -2.87 -15.29
N PHE A 166 5.61 -4.04 -15.42
CA PHE A 166 5.07 -5.31 -14.95
C PHE A 166 6.11 -6.05 -14.10
N GLN A 167 5.64 -6.81 -13.12
CA GLN A 167 6.49 -7.70 -12.34
C GLN A 167 6.91 -8.89 -13.20
N ALA A 168 8.17 -9.30 -13.08
CA ALA A 168 8.67 -10.49 -13.74
C ALA A 168 8.37 -11.77 -12.93
N PRO A 169 8.23 -12.95 -13.58
CA PRO A 169 7.83 -14.20 -12.93
C PRO A 169 8.79 -14.71 -11.84
N LEU A 170 10.10 -14.47 -11.99
CA LEU A 170 11.11 -14.96 -11.05
C LEU A 170 11.72 -13.84 -10.23
N SER A 171 11.87 -14.10 -8.92
CA SER A 171 12.61 -13.30 -7.94
C SER A 171 13.81 -14.08 -7.41
N TYR A 172 14.88 -13.38 -7.04
CA TYR A 172 15.99 -13.97 -6.32
C TYR A 172 15.80 -13.84 -4.81
N TYR A 173 15.89 -14.95 -4.07
CA TYR A 173 15.72 -15.01 -2.62
C TYR A 173 17.05 -15.25 -1.93
N THR A 174 17.53 -14.26 -1.18
CA THR A 174 18.86 -14.27 -0.57
C THR A 174 19.03 -15.37 0.47
N ALA A 175 17.99 -15.65 1.26
CA ALA A 175 18.04 -16.72 2.26
C ALA A 175 18.24 -18.11 1.64
N ARG A 176 17.68 -18.33 0.45
CA ARG A 176 17.81 -19.59 -0.31
C ARG A 176 18.99 -19.58 -1.26
N LYS A 177 19.55 -18.39 -1.56
CA LYS A 177 20.56 -18.16 -2.62
C LYS A 177 20.10 -18.73 -3.96
N ALA A 178 18.83 -18.58 -4.28
CA ALA A 178 18.19 -19.18 -5.44
C ALA A 178 17.11 -18.27 -6.02
N TRP A 179 16.86 -18.44 -7.31
CA TRP A 179 15.69 -17.92 -7.99
C TRP A 179 14.50 -18.83 -7.73
N ASP A 180 13.32 -18.23 -7.58
CA ASP A 180 12.04 -18.92 -7.41
C ASP A 180 10.92 -17.99 -7.88
N LEU A 181 9.67 -18.47 -7.92
CA LEU A 181 8.53 -17.66 -8.32
C LEU A 181 8.46 -16.36 -7.52
N SER A 182 8.14 -15.28 -8.20
CA SER A 182 7.88 -13.97 -7.60
C SER A 182 6.61 -14.01 -6.73
N PRO A 183 6.48 -13.13 -5.72
CA PRO A 183 5.27 -13.05 -4.91
C PRO A 183 4.02 -12.89 -5.77
N ASN A 184 2.95 -13.59 -5.38
CA ASN A 184 1.66 -13.77 -6.05
C ASN A 184 1.65 -14.79 -7.19
N TYR A 185 2.80 -15.24 -7.70
CA TYR A 185 2.86 -16.27 -8.73
C TYR A 185 2.66 -17.68 -8.18
N GLU A 186 2.78 -17.87 -6.86
CA GLU A 186 2.53 -19.18 -6.22
C GLU A 186 1.07 -19.62 -6.34
N VAL A 187 0.14 -18.65 -6.48
CA VAL A 187 -1.30 -18.93 -6.53
C VAL A 187 -1.74 -19.22 -7.96
N ARG A 188 -1.30 -18.41 -8.90
CA ARG A 188 -1.67 -18.52 -10.31
C ARG A 188 -0.53 -18.00 -11.18
N ASP A 189 -0.42 -18.57 -12.38
CA ASP A 189 0.44 -18.04 -13.42
C ASP A 189 -0.07 -16.67 -13.87
N LEU A 190 0.81 -15.68 -13.86
CA LEU A 190 0.52 -14.30 -14.23
C LEU A 190 1.37 -13.84 -15.42
N GLY A 191 2.25 -14.70 -15.93
CA GLY A 191 3.16 -14.36 -17.02
C GLY A 191 3.93 -13.08 -16.74
N PHE A 192 3.95 -12.16 -17.71
CA PHE A 192 4.47 -10.80 -17.52
C PHE A 192 3.33 -9.76 -17.46
N SER A 193 2.20 -10.11 -16.85
CA SER A 193 0.98 -9.28 -16.88
C SER A 193 0.60 -8.66 -15.53
N LEU A 194 1.35 -8.93 -14.44
CA LEU A 194 1.07 -8.31 -13.15
C LEU A 194 1.57 -6.86 -13.12
N PRO A 195 0.68 -5.84 -13.12
CA PRO A 195 1.08 -4.45 -13.15
C PRO A 195 1.87 -4.06 -11.88
N VAL A 196 2.97 -3.33 -12.07
CA VAL A 196 3.66 -2.66 -10.95
C VAL A 196 2.98 -1.33 -10.71
N THR A 197 2.11 -1.28 -9.73
CA THR A 197 1.29 -0.13 -9.41
C THR A 197 2.06 0.95 -8.63
N ALA A 198 1.58 2.18 -8.63
CA ALA A 198 2.26 3.30 -7.97
C ALA A 198 2.38 3.13 -6.45
N ASP A 199 1.39 2.47 -5.83
CA ASP A 199 1.40 2.14 -4.40
C ASP A 199 2.42 1.06 -4.04
N CYS A 200 2.73 0.13 -4.96
CA CYS A 200 3.80 -0.86 -4.76
C CYS A 200 5.19 -0.22 -4.90
N ILE A 201 5.44 0.43 -6.05
CA ILE A 201 6.79 0.92 -6.36
C ILE A 201 7.18 2.18 -5.59
N GLY A 202 6.20 2.96 -5.12
CA GLY A 202 6.41 4.21 -4.39
C GLY A 202 7.16 4.04 -3.07
N CYS A 203 7.11 2.85 -2.46
CA CYS A 203 7.87 2.52 -1.26
C CYS A 203 9.29 2.01 -1.56
N HIS A 204 9.60 1.70 -2.80
CA HIS A 204 10.87 1.11 -3.21
C HIS A 204 11.69 2.00 -4.15
N THR A 205 11.08 3.03 -4.75
CA THR A 205 11.76 3.97 -5.64
C THR A 205 11.78 5.38 -5.06
N GLY A 206 12.76 6.16 -5.46
CA GLY A 206 12.87 7.55 -5.04
C GLY A 206 11.75 8.40 -5.64
N ARG A 207 11.57 8.28 -6.93
CA ARG A 207 10.52 9.01 -7.62
C ARG A 207 10.08 8.34 -8.90
N THR A 208 8.78 8.14 -9.02
CA THR A 208 8.11 7.65 -10.23
C THR A 208 7.20 8.72 -10.80
N GLN A 209 6.74 8.51 -12.04
CA GLN A 209 5.82 9.41 -12.73
C GLN A 209 4.51 8.69 -13.10
N PRO A 210 3.69 8.24 -12.11
CA PRO A 210 2.40 7.64 -12.43
C PRO A 210 1.48 8.65 -13.10
N VAL A 211 0.68 8.19 -14.04
CA VAL A 211 -0.37 9.03 -14.64
C VAL A 211 -1.56 9.08 -13.70
N ARG A 212 -1.98 10.30 -13.33
CA ARG A 212 -3.11 10.49 -12.39
C ARG A 212 -4.39 9.83 -12.91
N GLY A 213 -5.04 9.08 -12.03
CA GLY A 213 -6.22 8.28 -12.35
C GLY A 213 -5.90 6.88 -12.88
N ARG A 214 -4.61 6.59 -13.17
CA ARG A 214 -4.13 5.30 -13.68
C ARG A 214 -3.03 4.67 -12.83
N GLU A 215 -2.94 5.06 -11.57
CA GLU A 215 -1.88 4.64 -10.64
C GLU A 215 -1.87 3.12 -10.40
N ARG A 216 -3.00 2.45 -10.63
CA ARG A 216 -3.16 1.01 -10.45
C ARG A 216 -2.97 0.18 -11.71
N ASP A 217 -2.81 0.83 -12.85
CA ASP A 217 -2.67 0.15 -14.15
C ASP A 217 -1.20 -0.17 -14.48
N GLY A 218 -0.25 0.23 -13.64
CA GLY A 218 1.17 0.17 -13.97
C GLY A 218 1.57 1.12 -15.09
N PHE A 219 0.80 2.18 -15.34
CA PHE A 219 0.98 3.15 -16.43
C PHE A 219 1.68 4.42 -15.93
N TYR A 220 2.77 4.79 -16.60
CA TYR A 220 3.66 5.86 -16.20
C TYR A 220 3.96 6.81 -17.37
N GLN A 221 4.34 8.05 -17.06
CA GLN A 221 4.96 8.94 -18.03
C GLN A 221 6.40 8.49 -18.29
N ASP A 222 6.93 8.75 -19.49
CA ASP A 222 8.32 8.46 -19.83
C ASP A 222 9.25 9.57 -19.36
N PRO A 223 10.35 9.28 -18.63
CA PRO A 223 10.73 7.97 -18.08
C PRO A 223 9.89 7.60 -16.84
N PRO A 224 9.53 6.33 -16.65
CA PRO A 224 8.67 5.93 -15.53
C PRO A 224 9.29 6.15 -14.16
N VAL A 225 10.62 6.07 -14.07
CA VAL A 225 11.39 6.25 -12.85
C VAL A 225 12.39 7.38 -13.02
N LEU A 226 12.26 8.44 -12.21
CA LEU A 226 13.16 9.61 -12.19
C LEU A 226 14.30 9.44 -11.20
N GLU A 227 14.04 8.79 -10.06
CA GLU A 227 15.02 8.44 -9.02
C GLU A 227 14.86 6.97 -8.69
N LEU A 228 15.89 6.15 -8.93
CA LEU A 228 15.80 4.69 -8.81
C LEU A 228 15.48 4.25 -7.38
N ALA A 229 16.35 4.57 -6.42
CA ALA A 229 16.17 4.18 -5.04
C ALA A 229 15.53 5.32 -4.24
N ILE A 230 15.07 5.03 -3.02
CA ILE A 230 14.62 6.06 -2.09
C ILE A 230 15.66 7.16 -2.03
N SER A 231 15.21 8.40 -2.05
CA SER A 231 16.04 9.58 -2.27
C SER A 231 15.90 10.61 -1.14
N CYS A 232 16.72 11.65 -1.15
CA CYS A 232 16.69 12.72 -0.16
C CYS A 232 15.29 13.32 -0.01
N GLU A 233 14.64 13.57 -1.13
CA GLU A 233 13.35 14.27 -1.17
C GLU A 233 12.16 13.41 -0.74
N ASN A 234 12.32 12.09 -0.59
CA ASN A 234 11.29 11.22 0.01
C ASN A 234 11.07 11.56 1.51
N CYS A 235 12.12 12.08 2.18
CA CYS A 235 12.07 12.46 3.59
C CYS A 235 12.07 13.96 3.81
N HIS A 236 12.76 14.70 2.96
CA HIS A 236 12.94 16.16 3.09
C HIS A 236 11.94 16.97 2.28
N GLY A 237 11.14 16.32 1.42
CA GLY A 237 10.24 16.99 0.49
C GLY A 237 10.95 17.74 -0.63
N PRO A 238 10.21 18.45 -1.52
CA PRO A 238 10.74 19.13 -2.69
C PRO A 238 11.86 20.12 -2.37
N GLY A 239 13.00 20.01 -3.06
CA GLY A 239 14.22 20.77 -2.77
C GLY A 239 14.30 22.15 -3.43
N GLU A 240 13.40 22.50 -4.36
CA GLU A 240 13.51 23.70 -5.19
C GLU A 240 13.71 25.00 -4.40
N LEU A 241 12.92 25.23 -3.36
CA LEU A 241 13.03 26.44 -2.55
C LEU A 241 14.37 26.52 -1.83
N HIS A 242 14.80 25.43 -1.23
CA HIS A 242 16.06 25.34 -0.51
C HIS A 242 17.24 25.59 -1.47
N LEU A 243 17.27 24.89 -2.60
CA LEU A 243 18.32 25.03 -3.60
C LEU A 243 18.43 26.48 -4.07
N ASN A 244 17.32 27.10 -4.50
CA ASN A 244 17.29 28.45 -5.00
C ASN A 244 17.74 29.47 -3.94
N GLU A 245 17.31 29.33 -2.70
CA GLU A 245 17.71 30.24 -1.62
C GLU A 245 19.18 30.09 -1.24
N ARG A 246 19.72 28.87 -1.23
CA ARG A 246 21.16 28.67 -0.94
C ARG A 246 22.04 29.18 -2.06
N LEU A 247 21.70 28.91 -3.32
CA LEU A 247 22.44 29.45 -4.49
C LEU A 247 22.39 30.99 -4.57
N ALA A 248 21.30 31.61 -4.16
CA ALA A 248 21.17 33.05 -4.07
C ALA A 248 21.86 33.67 -2.82
N GLY A 249 22.54 32.87 -1.99
CA GLY A 249 23.20 33.34 -0.76
C GLY A 249 22.25 33.89 0.31
N LYS A 250 20.94 33.58 0.23
CA LYS A 250 19.99 34.03 1.24
C LYS A 250 20.29 33.41 2.62
N PRO A 251 20.38 34.23 3.69
CA PRO A 251 20.62 33.69 5.02
C PRO A 251 19.41 32.86 5.52
N ILE A 252 19.68 31.91 6.40
CA ILE A 252 18.63 31.19 7.12
C ILE A 252 18.00 32.18 8.13
N SER A 253 16.70 32.42 7.96
CA SER A 253 15.95 33.27 8.90
C SER A 253 15.67 32.46 10.19
N GLY A 254 16.38 32.85 11.27
CA GLY A 254 16.28 32.18 12.57
C GLY A 254 17.14 30.91 12.68
N ARG A 255 16.73 29.98 13.56
CA ARG A 255 17.52 28.77 13.87
C ARG A 255 17.20 27.56 12.97
N ILE A 256 16.13 27.64 12.17
CA ILE A 256 15.60 26.53 11.38
C ILE A 256 15.40 27.00 9.96
N ASP A 257 15.98 26.28 9.01
CA ASP A 257 15.70 26.48 7.59
C ASP A 257 14.30 25.95 7.25
N ARG A 258 13.38 26.85 6.95
CA ARG A 258 12.01 26.52 6.57
C ARG A 258 11.82 26.32 5.06
N SER A 259 12.89 26.42 4.29
CA SER A 259 12.83 26.18 2.84
C SER A 259 12.85 24.69 2.48
N ILE A 260 13.20 23.83 3.45
CA ILE A 260 13.22 22.37 3.32
C ILE A 260 12.83 21.70 4.63
N VAL A 261 12.08 20.61 4.57
CA VAL A 261 11.73 19.83 5.76
C VAL A 261 13.00 19.22 6.36
N ASN A 262 13.16 19.38 7.67
CA ASN A 262 14.11 18.61 8.46
C ASN A 262 13.31 17.75 9.45
N PRO A 263 13.23 16.42 9.27
CA PRO A 263 12.44 15.54 10.13
C PRO A 263 12.79 15.65 11.62
N ALA A 264 14.06 15.93 11.96
CA ALA A 264 14.49 16.13 13.34
C ALA A 264 13.93 17.40 14.00
N GLN A 265 13.32 18.31 13.24
CA GLN A 265 12.68 19.53 13.72
C GLN A 265 11.14 19.43 13.77
N LEU A 266 10.59 18.32 13.34
CA LEU A 266 9.15 18.01 13.44
C LEU A 266 8.81 17.46 14.83
N SER A 267 7.53 17.43 15.17
CA SER A 267 7.07 16.61 16.29
C SER A 267 7.37 15.12 16.01
N PRO A 268 7.59 14.30 17.05
CA PRO A 268 7.87 12.87 16.84
C PRO A 268 6.82 12.19 15.93
N TRP A 269 5.53 12.45 16.19
CA TRP A 269 4.44 11.91 15.39
C TRP A 269 4.54 12.33 13.91
N LEU A 270 4.80 13.60 13.63
CA LEU A 270 4.88 14.09 12.24
C LEU A 270 6.15 13.61 11.54
N ALA A 271 7.25 13.44 12.25
CA ALA A 271 8.45 12.80 11.72
C ALA A 271 8.19 11.32 11.38
N ASP A 272 7.48 10.60 12.26
CA ASP A 272 7.13 9.20 12.05
C ASP A 272 6.14 9.02 10.87
N ASN A 273 5.30 10.02 10.53
CA ASN A 273 4.45 9.99 9.34
C ASN A 273 5.26 9.81 8.04
N ILE A 274 6.49 10.34 7.98
CA ILE A 274 7.39 10.14 6.84
C ILE A 274 7.80 8.68 6.73
N CYS A 275 8.11 8.04 7.84
CA CYS A 275 8.48 6.62 7.88
C CYS A 275 7.27 5.72 7.61
N MET A 276 6.12 6.03 8.23
CA MET A 276 4.86 5.29 8.05
C MET A 276 4.41 5.27 6.58
N ASN A 277 4.76 6.28 5.79
CA ASN A 277 4.40 6.30 4.38
C ASN A 277 4.85 5.03 3.61
N CYS A 278 5.96 4.41 4.04
CA CYS A 278 6.50 3.20 3.43
C CYS A 278 6.59 2.01 4.40
N HIS A 279 6.71 2.27 5.72
CA HIS A 279 6.93 1.24 6.73
C HIS A 279 5.67 0.92 7.57
N GLU A 280 4.49 1.33 7.09
CA GLU A 280 3.20 0.97 7.67
C GLU A 280 2.24 0.63 6.53
N GLY A 281 2.02 -0.65 6.30
CA GLY A 281 1.28 -1.16 5.14
C GLY A 281 -0.21 -1.34 5.39
N ASP A 282 -0.55 -2.26 6.20
CA ASP A 282 -1.90 -2.73 6.56
C ASP A 282 -3.05 -2.34 5.57
N ILE A 283 -4.13 -1.71 6.02
CA ILE A 283 -5.19 -1.19 5.15
C ILE A 283 -4.89 0.27 4.84
N ARG A 284 -4.40 0.52 3.63
CA ARG A 284 -4.14 1.89 3.13
C ARG A 284 -5.31 2.36 2.28
N ALA A 285 -6.04 3.34 2.78
CA ALA A 285 -7.21 3.89 2.10
C ALA A 285 -6.99 5.38 1.76
N LEU A 286 -6.86 5.67 0.46
CA LEU A 286 -6.65 7.04 -0.03
C LEU A 286 -7.81 7.96 0.34
N GLN A 287 -7.46 9.20 0.70
CA GLN A 287 -8.43 10.26 0.88
C GLN A 287 -9.07 10.66 -0.45
N PRO A 288 -10.30 11.21 -0.46
CA PRO A 288 -10.97 11.60 -1.70
C PRO A 288 -10.10 12.52 -2.56
N GLY A 289 -9.95 12.16 -3.84
CA GLY A 289 -9.17 12.92 -4.82
C GLY A 289 -7.65 12.92 -4.60
N LYS A 290 -7.13 12.07 -3.71
CA LYS A 290 -5.70 11.91 -3.45
C LYS A 290 -5.12 10.67 -4.13
N THR A 291 -3.81 10.73 -4.36
CA THR A 291 -2.96 9.62 -4.78
C THR A 291 -1.80 9.49 -3.79
N GLU A 292 -1.09 8.37 -3.80
CA GLU A 292 0.11 8.17 -2.95
C GLU A 292 1.18 9.27 -3.20
N ALA A 293 1.28 9.77 -4.43
CA ALA A 293 2.22 10.83 -4.80
C ALA A 293 1.87 12.22 -4.23
N ASP A 294 0.68 12.39 -3.64
CA ASP A 294 0.27 13.67 -3.05
C ASP A 294 0.79 13.87 -1.61
N PHE A 295 1.35 12.83 -0.99
CA PHE A 295 1.99 12.99 0.32
C PHE A 295 3.23 13.88 0.21
N ARG A 296 3.33 14.84 1.11
CA ARG A 296 4.50 15.71 1.24
C ARG A 296 5.06 15.62 2.64
N PRO A 297 6.35 15.26 2.80
CA PRO A 297 7.02 15.29 4.09
C PRO A 297 6.79 16.61 4.83
N GLY A 298 6.57 16.53 6.13
CA GLY A 298 6.22 17.67 6.97
C GLY A 298 4.72 18.02 7.00
N THR A 299 3.87 17.23 6.33
CA THR A 299 2.41 17.28 6.48
C THR A 299 1.87 15.97 7.09
N PRO A 300 0.71 15.99 7.75
CA PRO A 300 0.07 14.78 8.23
C PRO A 300 -0.20 13.78 7.10
N LEU A 301 0.25 12.55 7.24
CA LEU A 301 0.05 11.49 6.24
C LEU A 301 -1.45 11.17 6.06
N ASN A 302 -2.25 11.27 7.13
CA ASN A 302 -3.69 11.06 7.06
C ASN A 302 -4.45 12.05 6.18
N ASN A 303 -3.82 13.18 5.78
CA ASN A 303 -4.38 14.08 4.75
C ASN A 303 -4.34 13.47 3.34
N THR A 304 -3.55 12.42 3.14
CA THR A 304 -3.39 11.73 1.84
C THR A 304 -3.94 10.30 1.91
N VAL A 305 -3.57 9.56 2.94
CA VAL A 305 -3.95 8.16 3.13
C VAL A 305 -4.28 7.89 4.59
N ALA A 306 -5.44 7.30 4.86
CA ALA A 306 -5.73 6.72 6.17
C ALA A 306 -5.13 5.32 6.24
N ILE A 307 -4.36 5.07 7.29
CA ILE A 307 -3.83 3.74 7.60
C ILE A 307 -4.71 3.14 8.69
N LEU A 308 -5.39 2.08 8.35
CA LEU A 308 -6.37 1.42 9.19
C LEU A 308 -5.91 0.00 9.50
N LYS A 309 -6.29 -0.49 10.66
CA LYS A 309 -5.96 -1.85 11.10
C LYS A 309 -7.16 -2.52 11.76
N ALA A 310 -7.38 -3.79 11.44
CA ALA A 310 -8.28 -4.63 12.20
C ALA A 310 -7.74 -4.83 13.63
N PRO A 311 -8.58 -4.83 14.67
CA PRO A 311 -8.14 -5.20 16.00
C PRO A 311 -7.65 -6.64 16.02
N ILE A 312 -6.72 -6.95 16.93
CA ILE A 312 -6.24 -8.32 17.13
C ILE A 312 -7.42 -9.18 17.60
N ASP A 313 -7.66 -10.32 16.95
CA ASP A 313 -8.63 -11.30 17.44
C ASP A 313 -8.04 -12.07 18.65
N PRO A 314 -8.59 -11.89 19.85
CA PRO A 314 -8.07 -12.57 21.05
C PRO A 314 -8.25 -14.09 21.00
N ARG A 315 -9.02 -14.62 20.05
CA ARG A 315 -9.23 -16.06 19.85
C ARG A 315 -8.21 -16.66 18.88
N SER A 316 -7.48 -15.83 18.13
CA SER A 316 -6.45 -16.30 17.22
C SER A 316 -5.28 -16.90 18.00
N THR A 317 -4.82 -18.06 17.57
CA THR A 317 -3.60 -18.71 18.08
C THR A 317 -2.36 -18.27 17.33
N GLU A 318 -2.51 -17.55 16.22
CA GLU A 318 -1.42 -17.01 15.44
C GLU A 318 -0.94 -15.68 15.99
N SER A 319 0.37 -15.47 16.00
CA SER A 319 0.94 -14.15 16.32
C SER A 319 0.56 -13.17 15.21
N PRO A 320 -0.09 -12.04 15.55
CA PRO A 320 -0.44 -11.07 14.53
C PRO A 320 0.81 -10.47 13.91
N LEU A 321 0.85 -10.38 12.58
CA LEU A 321 1.85 -9.61 11.89
C LEU A 321 1.53 -8.13 12.10
N LEU A 322 2.39 -7.41 12.82
CA LEU A 322 2.24 -5.99 13.10
C LEU A 322 3.31 -5.20 12.38
N GLU A 323 2.89 -4.14 11.70
CA GLU A 323 3.79 -3.19 11.05
C GLU A 323 4.57 -2.34 12.06
N HIS A 324 5.63 -1.69 11.61
CA HIS A 324 6.67 -1.11 12.49
C HIS A 324 6.14 -0.06 13.47
N TYR A 325 5.40 0.94 12.97
CA TYR A 325 4.93 2.04 13.83
C TYR A 325 3.85 1.56 14.80
N TYR A 326 2.82 0.86 14.30
CA TYR A 326 1.76 0.37 15.16
C TYR A 326 2.31 -0.56 16.24
N SER A 327 3.17 -1.49 15.87
CA SER A 327 3.86 -2.40 16.80
C SER A 327 4.63 -1.63 17.87
N MET A 328 5.40 -0.60 17.49
CA MET A 328 6.12 0.26 18.42
C MET A 328 5.17 0.94 19.43
N THR A 329 4.01 1.44 18.96
CA THR A 329 3.03 2.13 19.84
C THR A 329 2.44 1.21 20.92
N LEU A 330 2.38 -0.09 20.69
CA LEU A 330 1.93 -1.09 21.66
C LEU A 330 2.96 -1.40 22.74
N SER A 331 4.22 -0.97 22.58
CA SER A 331 5.26 -1.21 23.57
C SER A 331 5.08 -0.36 24.83
N LYS A 332 5.47 -0.90 25.98
CA LYS A 332 5.50 -0.13 27.24
C LYS A 332 6.50 1.03 27.17
N CYS A 333 7.58 0.84 26.42
CA CYS A 333 8.59 1.86 26.17
C CYS A 333 7.98 3.11 25.51
N TYR A 334 7.23 2.94 24.42
CA TYR A 334 6.54 4.03 23.73
C TYR A 334 5.53 4.72 24.66
N ARG A 335 4.63 3.95 25.27
CA ARG A 335 3.59 4.47 26.16
C ARG A 335 4.18 5.19 27.38
N GLY A 336 5.27 4.66 27.97
CA GLY A 336 5.97 5.28 29.09
C GLY A 336 6.77 6.53 28.70
N SER A 337 7.12 6.70 27.44
CA SER A 337 7.82 7.89 26.91
C SER A 337 6.90 9.10 26.72
N SER A 338 5.58 8.93 26.85
CA SER A 338 4.57 9.96 26.54
C SER A 338 4.71 10.51 25.12
N GLY A 339 4.90 9.62 24.12
CA GLY A 339 5.01 9.97 22.71
C GLY A 339 6.35 10.60 22.29
N LYS A 340 7.38 10.51 23.16
CA LYS A 340 8.74 11.01 22.81
C LYS A 340 9.55 10.00 22.02
N LEU A 341 9.30 8.71 22.20
CA LEU A 341 9.94 7.67 21.40
C LEU A 341 9.41 7.77 19.97
N SER A 342 10.29 7.73 18.99
CA SER A 342 10.00 7.77 17.58
C SER A 342 11.00 6.90 16.82
N CYS A 343 10.77 6.69 15.53
CA CYS A 343 11.70 5.99 14.65
C CYS A 343 13.12 6.57 14.74
N LEU A 344 13.23 7.89 14.75
CA LEU A 344 14.51 8.62 14.84
C LEU A 344 15.21 8.49 16.20
N SER A 345 14.55 7.98 17.22
CA SER A 345 15.19 7.70 18.51
C SER A 345 16.22 6.58 18.41
N CYS A 346 15.97 5.62 17.50
CA CYS A 346 16.80 4.43 17.34
C CYS A 346 17.53 4.39 16.00
N HIS A 347 16.95 4.96 14.92
CA HIS A 347 17.47 4.91 13.57
C HIS A 347 18.09 6.23 13.13
N ASP A 348 19.25 6.17 12.47
CA ASP A 348 19.78 7.25 11.64
C ASP A 348 19.43 6.92 10.17
N PRO A 349 18.51 7.67 9.53
CA PRO A 349 18.10 7.38 8.17
C PRO A 349 19.21 7.62 7.13
N HIS A 350 20.28 8.35 7.50
CA HIS A 350 21.40 8.62 6.59
C HIS A 350 22.51 7.58 6.68
N ALA A 351 22.50 6.71 7.70
CA ALA A 351 23.54 5.71 7.90
C ALA A 351 22.96 4.45 8.54
N GLN A 352 23.41 3.31 8.06
CA GLN A 352 23.02 2.01 8.60
C GLN A 352 24.25 1.34 9.20
N PRO A 353 24.21 0.88 10.46
CA PRO A 353 25.30 0.10 11.02
C PRO A 353 25.44 -1.22 10.26
N SER A 354 26.66 -1.71 10.10
CA SER A 354 26.88 -3.04 9.57
C SER A 354 26.24 -4.11 10.49
N PRO A 355 25.98 -5.33 10.00
CA PRO A 355 25.43 -6.41 10.83
C PRO A 355 26.29 -6.69 12.08
N GLN A 356 27.58 -6.48 12.00
CA GLN A 356 28.52 -6.65 13.11
C GLN A 356 28.44 -5.52 14.13
N GLU A 357 28.21 -4.29 13.71
CA GLU A 357 28.10 -3.10 14.57
C GLU A 357 26.70 -2.92 15.16
N ALA A 358 25.66 -3.46 14.50
CA ALA A 358 24.28 -3.25 14.87
C ALA A 358 23.95 -3.60 16.34
N PRO A 359 24.44 -4.70 16.94
CA PRO A 359 24.16 -5.02 18.33
C PRO A 359 24.60 -3.93 19.32
N GLU A 360 25.82 -3.44 19.17
CA GLU A 360 26.37 -2.38 20.02
C GLU A 360 25.70 -1.03 19.73
N TYR A 361 25.50 -0.70 18.46
CA TYR A 361 24.83 0.53 18.05
C TYR A 361 23.43 0.64 18.70
N PHE A 362 22.57 -0.37 18.55
CA PHE A 362 21.23 -0.35 19.11
C PHE A 362 21.22 -0.46 20.63
N ARG A 363 22.16 -1.18 21.22
CA ARG A 363 22.35 -1.16 22.68
C ARG A 363 22.61 0.27 23.19
N GLY A 364 23.48 1.03 22.52
CA GLY A 364 23.73 2.43 22.82
C GLY A 364 22.47 3.29 22.76
N LYS A 365 21.55 3.02 21.82
CA LYS A 365 20.25 3.72 21.76
C LYS A 365 19.34 3.39 22.95
N CYS A 366 19.32 2.13 23.38
CA CYS A 366 18.57 1.72 24.57
C CYS A 366 19.09 2.42 25.84
N LEU A 367 20.40 2.54 25.97
CA LEU A 367 21.05 3.15 27.14
C LEU A 367 20.90 4.68 27.22
N GLN A 368 20.34 5.33 26.21
CA GLN A 368 19.98 6.75 26.32
C GLN A 368 18.81 6.97 27.30
N CYS A 369 17.98 5.96 27.52
CA CYS A 369 16.85 6.00 28.45
C CYS A 369 16.97 4.98 29.58
N HIS A 370 17.67 3.87 29.36
CA HIS A 370 17.88 2.79 30.33
C HIS A 370 19.28 2.84 30.93
N THR A 371 19.44 2.19 32.08
CA THR A 371 20.75 1.96 32.70
C THR A 371 21.12 0.47 32.60
N GLU A 372 22.37 0.11 32.84
CA GLU A 372 22.82 -1.28 32.91
C GLU A 372 22.02 -2.13 33.92
N LYS A 373 21.49 -1.48 34.99
CA LYS A 373 20.68 -2.13 36.01
C LYS A 373 19.19 -2.29 35.62
N SER A 374 18.77 -1.76 34.47
CA SER A 374 17.38 -1.87 34.00
C SER A 374 17.03 -3.29 33.53
N CYS A 375 18.01 -4.06 33.09
CA CYS A 375 17.85 -5.47 32.77
C CYS A 375 18.02 -6.33 34.04
N THR A 376 17.08 -7.22 34.29
CA THR A 376 17.11 -8.11 35.46
C THR A 376 17.94 -9.38 35.24
N LEU A 377 18.34 -9.66 33.98
CA LEU A 377 19.23 -10.76 33.68
C LEU A 377 20.66 -10.46 34.21
N ASP A 378 21.25 -11.46 34.84
CA ASP A 378 22.64 -11.38 35.34
C ASP A 378 23.62 -10.93 34.24
N SER A 379 24.57 -10.05 34.59
CA SER A 379 25.49 -9.45 33.64
C SER A 379 26.39 -10.48 32.96
N GLN A 380 26.82 -11.53 33.66
CA GLN A 380 27.65 -12.60 33.06
C GLN A 380 26.81 -13.36 32.01
N LYS A 381 25.55 -13.63 32.30
CA LYS A 381 24.64 -14.29 31.34
C LYS A 381 24.36 -13.41 30.12
N ARG A 382 24.25 -12.09 30.28
CA ARG A 382 24.09 -11.16 29.14
C ARG A 382 25.34 -11.13 28.27
N LEU A 383 26.53 -11.04 28.90
CA LEU A 383 27.80 -11.02 28.17
C LEU A 383 28.14 -12.35 27.45
N ALA A 384 27.55 -13.46 27.92
CA ALA A 384 27.70 -14.75 27.28
C ALA A 384 26.77 -14.95 26.06
N GLN A 385 25.82 -14.05 25.82
CA GLN A 385 24.95 -14.13 24.66
C GLN A 385 25.71 -13.86 23.34
N GLN A 386 25.16 -14.36 22.23
CA GLN A 386 25.63 -14.06 20.90
C GLN A 386 24.47 -13.45 20.08
N PRO A 387 24.57 -12.21 19.62
CA PRO A 387 25.65 -11.22 19.88
C PRO A 387 25.73 -10.77 21.34
N THR A 388 26.94 -10.42 21.79
CA THR A 388 27.22 -10.06 23.18
C THR A 388 26.37 -8.89 23.65
N ASP A 389 25.64 -9.08 24.77
CA ASP A 389 24.82 -8.06 25.43
C ASP A 389 23.90 -7.25 24.49
N ALA A 390 23.39 -7.89 23.45
CA ALA A 390 22.51 -7.27 22.46
C ALA A 390 21.06 -7.19 22.97
N CYS A 391 20.64 -6.02 23.46
CA CYS A 391 19.29 -5.80 23.99
C CYS A 391 18.19 -6.17 22.97
N SER A 392 18.40 -5.87 21.71
CA SER A 392 17.46 -6.14 20.62
C SER A 392 17.17 -7.63 20.42
N THR A 393 18.12 -8.50 20.68
CA THR A 393 17.94 -9.97 20.49
C THR A 393 16.87 -10.54 21.40
N CYS A 394 16.71 -9.97 22.61
CA CYS A 394 15.72 -10.43 23.58
C CYS A 394 14.43 -9.59 23.56
N HIS A 395 14.53 -8.29 23.29
CA HIS A 395 13.43 -7.34 23.43
C HIS A 395 12.73 -6.99 22.11
N LEU A 396 13.34 -7.27 20.94
CA LEU A 396 12.81 -7.07 19.60
C LEU A 396 12.87 -8.40 18.83
N GLN A 397 11.82 -9.18 18.94
CA GLN A 397 11.77 -10.51 18.35
C GLN A 397 11.65 -10.42 16.83
N ARG A 398 12.34 -11.31 16.12
CA ARG A 398 12.12 -11.51 14.70
C ARG A 398 10.91 -12.42 14.52
N GLN A 399 9.98 -12.00 13.68
CA GLN A 399 8.85 -12.81 13.26
C GLN A 399 9.12 -13.32 11.84
N PRO A 400 8.87 -14.62 11.56
CA PRO A 400 8.90 -15.12 10.19
C PRO A 400 7.79 -14.43 9.40
N ALA A 401 8.14 -13.78 8.30
CA ALA A 401 7.17 -13.27 7.35
C ALA A 401 6.62 -14.44 6.54
N LEU A 402 5.45 -14.94 6.91
CA LEU A 402 4.83 -16.10 6.25
C LEU A 402 4.17 -15.72 4.92
N THR A 403 3.77 -14.45 4.74
CA THR A 403 2.94 -14.00 3.63
C THR A 403 3.64 -13.15 2.58
N VAL A 404 4.81 -12.61 2.88
CA VAL A 404 5.61 -11.84 1.93
C VAL A 404 7.04 -12.33 2.01
N SER A 405 7.47 -13.04 1.00
CA SER A 405 8.83 -13.57 0.86
C SER A 405 9.93 -12.50 0.95
N HIS A 406 9.55 -11.22 1.05
CA HIS A 406 10.44 -10.08 1.02
C HIS A 406 10.87 -9.54 2.38
N SER A 407 10.18 -9.85 3.47
CA SER A 407 10.44 -9.16 4.73
C SER A 407 10.69 -10.12 5.88
N THR A 408 11.89 -10.05 6.46
CA THR A 408 12.06 -10.40 7.86
C THR A 408 11.59 -9.19 8.65
N LEU A 409 10.41 -9.27 9.22
CA LEU A 409 9.90 -8.23 10.09
C LEU A 409 10.50 -8.41 11.49
N THR A 410 11.28 -7.44 11.91
CA THR A 410 11.58 -7.29 13.34
C THR A 410 10.34 -6.70 13.99
N ASP A 411 9.76 -7.39 14.97
CA ASP A 411 8.65 -6.85 15.75
C ASP A 411 9.16 -5.63 16.55
N HIS A 412 8.63 -4.45 16.22
CA HIS A 412 8.96 -3.20 16.91
C HIS A 412 8.20 -3.03 18.22
N ARG A 413 7.41 -3.99 18.63
CA ARG A 413 6.86 -4.09 19.97
C ARG A 413 7.97 -4.50 20.93
N ILE A 414 8.64 -3.49 21.51
CA ILE A 414 9.71 -3.68 22.47
C ILE A 414 9.14 -4.34 23.73
N LEU A 415 9.38 -5.63 23.88
CA LEU A 415 8.86 -6.42 25.00
C LEU A 415 9.66 -6.17 26.27
N ARG A 416 9.00 -5.98 27.41
CA ARG A 416 9.66 -5.95 28.71
C ARG A 416 10.16 -7.35 29.12
N ALA A 417 9.37 -8.37 28.79
CA ALA A 417 9.69 -9.77 29.08
C ALA A 417 9.07 -10.67 27.99
N PRO A 418 9.63 -11.86 27.76
CA PRO A 418 9.02 -12.85 26.88
C PRO A 418 7.57 -13.14 27.27
N GLY A 419 6.67 -13.25 26.28
CA GLY A 419 5.24 -13.52 26.53
C GLY A 419 4.44 -12.34 27.09
N GLU A 420 4.96 -11.12 27.04
CA GLU A 420 4.21 -9.94 27.46
C GLU A 420 2.90 -9.81 26.66
N ALA A 421 1.76 -9.72 27.37
CA ALA A 421 0.44 -9.57 26.76
C ALA A 421 0.32 -8.24 25.99
N TYR A 422 -0.51 -8.24 24.94
CA TYR A 422 -0.86 -7.00 24.25
C TYR A 422 -1.68 -6.08 25.15
N PRO A 423 -1.55 -4.75 24.99
CA PRO A 423 -2.41 -3.81 25.70
C PRO A 423 -3.85 -3.88 25.17
N ASP A 424 -4.82 -3.52 26.02
CA ASP A 424 -6.24 -3.52 25.66
C ASP A 424 -6.56 -2.75 24.37
N SER A 425 -5.79 -1.71 24.06
CA SER A 425 -5.96 -0.91 22.85
C SER A 425 -5.73 -1.71 21.57
N ALA A 426 -4.99 -2.81 21.63
CA ALA A 426 -4.74 -3.66 20.47
C ALA A 426 -5.99 -4.49 20.06
N PHE A 427 -6.95 -4.67 20.98
CA PHE A 427 -8.16 -5.46 20.79
C PHE A 427 -9.41 -4.62 20.55
N LYS A 428 -9.27 -3.27 20.54
CA LYS A 428 -10.42 -2.34 20.48
C LYS A 428 -10.35 -1.47 19.24
N ALA A 429 -11.28 -1.70 18.34
CA ALA A 429 -11.55 -0.78 17.23
C ALA A 429 -12.43 0.39 17.67
N ALA A 430 -12.44 1.47 16.88
CA ALA A 430 -13.46 2.49 17.00
C ALA A 430 -14.83 1.89 16.64
N PRO A 431 -15.87 2.04 17.51
CA PRO A 431 -17.16 1.34 17.32
C PRO A 431 -17.89 1.72 16.02
N ASP A 432 -17.68 2.92 15.52
CA ASP A 432 -18.31 3.46 14.33
C ASP A 432 -17.65 3.00 13.02
N THR A 433 -16.40 2.52 13.08
CA THR A 433 -15.65 2.11 11.90
C THR A 433 -15.21 0.65 11.92
N GLY A 434 -15.13 0.01 13.08
CA GLY A 434 -14.58 -1.34 13.22
C GLY A 434 -13.06 -1.42 13.02
N PHE A 435 -12.36 -0.27 12.89
CA PHE A 435 -10.92 -0.21 12.68
C PHE A 435 -10.19 0.58 13.77
N ILE A 436 -8.90 0.32 13.88
CA ILE A 436 -7.93 1.18 14.57
C ILE A 436 -7.33 2.11 13.53
N HIS A 437 -7.41 3.43 13.73
CA HIS A 437 -6.81 4.42 12.83
C HIS A 437 -5.37 4.70 13.27
N VAL A 438 -4.41 4.06 12.61
CA VAL A 438 -2.99 4.02 13.02
C VAL A 438 -2.31 5.39 12.93
N ASN A 439 -2.54 6.12 11.84
CA ASN A 439 -1.94 7.45 11.61
C ASN A 439 -2.87 8.60 11.96
N ALA A 440 -3.84 8.38 12.86
CA ALA A 440 -4.69 9.43 13.39
C ALA A 440 -3.88 10.55 14.04
N ALA A 441 -4.26 11.80 13.82
CA ALA A 441 -3.62 12.94 14.46
C ALA A 441 -3.99 12.99 15.97
N PRO A 442 -3.02 13.22 16.88
CA PRO A 442 -3.27 13.09 18.33
C PRO A 442 -4.31 14.05 18.91
N GLU A 443 -4.57 15.18 18.26
CA GLU A 443 -5.41 16.27 18.82
C GLU A 443 -6.57 16.67 17.89
N GLU A 444 -6.80 15.97 16.79
CA GLU A 444 -7.81 16.31 15.79
C GLU A 444 -9.03 15.37 15.85
N ASN A 445 -10.16 15.85 15.34
CA ASN A 445 -11.28 14.98 15.04
C ASN A 445 -10.92 14.11 13.81
N ASN A 446 -10.48 12.88 14.08
CA ASN A 446 -9.98 11.94 13.08
C ASN A 446 -11.12 11.21 12.35
N SER A 447 -12.20 11.90 11.99
CA SER A 447 -13.26 11.32 11.19
C SER A 447 -12.72 10.89 9.82
N ILE A 448 -12.94 9.63 9.48
CA ILE A 448 -12.53 9.09 8.18
C ILE A 448 -13.63 9.39 7.18
N PRO A 449 -13.33 10.03 6.03
CA PRO A 449 -14.32 10.27 5.00
C PRO A 449 -15.02 8.98 4.55
N PRO A 450 -16.34 9.01 4.32
CA PRO A 450 -17.11 7.82 3.96
C PRO A 450 -16.56 7.05 2.75
N ALA A 451 -16.09 7.75 1.71
CA ALA A 451 -15.50 7.12 0.54
C ALA A 451 -14.18 6.39 0.87
N THR A 452 -13.35 6.97 1.76
CA THR A 452 -12.11 6.35 2.26
C THR A 452 -12.43 5.09 3.07
N LEU A 453 -13.42 5.17 3.95
CA LEU A 453 -13.85 4.04 4.78
C LEU A 453 -14.46 2.91 3.92
N LEU A 454 -15.24 3.25 2.90
CA LEU A 454 -15.79 2.27 1.96
C LEU A 454 -14.68 1.51 1.21
N ARG A 455 -13.60 2.22 0.82
CA ARG A 455 -12.41 1.60 0.21
C ARG A 455 -11.75 0.61 1.17
N ALA A 456 -11.62 0.96 2.44
CA ALA A 456 -11.04 0.10 3.46
C ALA A 456 -11.86 -1.18 3.65
N TYR A 457 -13.17 -1.08 3.83
CA TYR A 457 -14.04 -2.25 3.95
C TYR A 457 -13.97 -3.16 2.72
N ARG A 458 -13.94 -2.57 1.51
CA ARG A 458 -13.80 -3.36 0.28
C ARG A 458 -12.48 -4.14 0.24
N GLN A 459 -11.37 -3.54 0.69
CA GLN A 459 -10.09 -4.23 0.77
C GLN A 459 -10.17 -5.45 1.70
N GLU A 460 -10.79 -5.31 2.86
CA GLU A 460 -10.97 -6.41 3.81
C GLU A 460 -11.89 -7.51 3.28
N LEU A 461 -12.98 -7.15 2.61
CA LEU A 461 -13.86 -8.13 1.97
C LEU A 461 -13.14 -8.93 0.88
N ILE A 462 -12.28 -8.28 0.09
CA ILE A 462 -11.45 -8.98 -0.92
C ILE A 462 -10.45 -9.94 -0.27
N ARG A 463 -9.94 -9.61 0.93
CA ARG A 463 -9.07 -10.48 1.73
C ARG A 463 -9.82 -11.63 2.41
N GLY A 464 -11.15 -11.64 2.33
CA GLY A 464 -11.99 -12.67 2.93
C GLY A 464 -12.51 -12.36 4.34
N HIS A 465 -12.29 -11.15 4.85
CA HIS A 465 -12.74 -10.70 6.17
C HIS A 465 -14.22 -10.31 6.14
N LEU A 466 -15.10 -11.31 6.21
CA LEU A 466 -16.54 -11.15 6.04
C LEU A 466 -17.23 -10.37 7.18
N GLU A 467 -16.58 -10.20 8.33
CA GLU A 467 -17.06 -9.39 9.46
C GLU A 467 -17.26 -7.91 9.10
N TYR A 468 -16.60 -7.43 8.03
CA TYR A 468 -16.79 -6.06 7.51
C TYR A 468 -17.96 -5.90 6.54
N LYS A 469 -18.68 -6.99 6.22
CA LYS A 469 -19.76 -6.97 5.23
C LYS A 469 -20.88 -6.02 5.61
N ASP A 470 -21.35 -6.05 6.85
CA ASP A 470 -22.45 -5.20 7.32
C ASP A 470 -22.04 -3.72 7.38
N TYR A 471 -20.80 -3.44 7.78
CA TYR A 471 -20.25 -2.07 7.71
C TYR A 471 -20.22 -1.55 6.28
N TYR A 472 -19.74 -2.36 5.34
CA TYR A 472 -19.67 -1.99 3.92
C TYR A 472 -21.03 -1.68 3.33
N PHE A 473 -21.99 -2.59 3.48
CA PHE A 473 -23.32 -2.41 2.88
C PHE A 473 -24.12 -1.29 3.55
N SER A 474 -24.08 -1.17 4.87
CA SER A 474 -24.74 -0.06 5.58
C SER A 474 -24.19 1.31 5.16
N LEU A 475 -22.88 1.40 4.95
CA LEU A 475 -22.25 2.62 4.47
C LEU A 475 -22.63 2.88 3.00
N LEU A 476 -22.62 1.86 2.15
CA LEU A 476 -22.96 1.95 0.74
C LEU A 476 -24.41 2.41 0.54
N ASP A 477 -25.36 1.90 1.33
CA ASP A 477 -26.77 2.33 1.30
C ASP A 477 -26.93 3.82 1.64
N ARG A 478 -26.20 4.31 2.65
CA ARG A 478 -26.19 5.74 2.99
C ARG A 478 -25.63 6.59 1.85
N LEU A 479 -24.56 6.13 1.20
CA LEU A 479 -23.93 6.84 0.09
C LEU A 479 -24.80 6.82 -1.17
N THR A 480 -25.50 5.73 -1.44
CA THR A 480 -26.46 5.63 -2.54
C THR A 480 -27.56 6.68 -2.39
N ASN A 481 -28.14 6.79 -1.20
CA ASN A 481 -29.21 7.75 -0.91
C ASN A 481 -28.74 9.22 -0.97
N ALA A 482 -27.42 9.47 -0.79
CA ALA A 482 -26.84 10.80 -0.88
C ALA A 482 -26.48 11.23 -2.32
N ASN A 483 -26.80 10.40 -3.34
CA ASN A 483 -26.54 10.67 -4.77
C ASN A 483 -25.07 11.04 -5.06
N HIS A 484 -24.14 10.26 -4.55
CA HIS A 484 -22.72 10.48 -4.76
C HIS A 484 -22.32 10.34 -6.22
N GLN A 485 -21.34 11.17 -6.63
CA GLN A 485 -20.82 11.20 -8.01
C GLN A 485 -19.41 10.60 -8.13
N ASP A 486 -18.83 10.09 -7.04
CA ASP A 486 -17.51 9.44 -7.04
C ASP A 486 -17.57 8.14 -7.85
N PRO A 487 -16.73 7.94 -8.89
CA PRO A 487 -16.75 6.73 -9.71
C PRO A 487 -16.59 5.43 -8.93
N PHE A 488 -15.77 5.43 -7.85
CA PHE A 488 -15.61 4.26 -7.01
C PHE A 488 -16.91 3.88 -6.28
N ILE A 489 -17.65 4.87 -5.78
CA ILE A 489 -18.95 4.65 -5.11
C ILE A 489 -19.96 4.14 -6.12
N LEU A 490 -20.03 4.76 -7.31
CA LEU A 490 -20.94 4.32 -8.38
C LEU A 490 -20.64 2.88 -8.83
N SER A 491 -19.37 2.50 -8.94
CA SER A 491 -18.95 1.12 -9.24
C SER A 491 -19.42 0.15 -8.15
N ALA A 492 -19.29 0.53 -6.88
CA ALA A 492 -19.77 -0.28 -5.76
C ALA A 492 -21.32 -0.42 -5.75
N ILE A 493 -22.03 0.64 -6.10
CA ILE A 493 -23.50 0.61 -6.24
C ILE A 493 -23.91 -0.30 -7.41
N ALA A 494 -23.21 -0.25 -8.54
CA ALA A 494 -23.45 -1.14 -9.68
C ALA A 494 -23.30 -2.62 -9.27
N GLN A 495 -22.25 -2.96 -8.51
CA GLN A 495 -22.05 -4.32 -8.00
C GLN A 495 -23.17 -4.74 -7.04
N LYS A 496 -23.59 -3.85 -6.15
CA LYS A 496 -24.71 -4.13 -5.24
C LYS A 496 -26.01 -4.38 -6.02
N ALA A 497 -26.35 -3.52 -6.97
CA ALA A 497 -27.52 -3.70 -7.83
C ALA A 497 -27.48 -5.06 -8.57
N LEU A 498 -26.30 -5.46 -9.07
CA LEU A 498 -26.11 -6.77 -9.67
C LEU A 498 -26.35 -7.92 -8.67
N SER A 499 -25.85 -7.81 -7.45
CA SER A 499 -26.07 -8.83 -6.42
C SER A 499 -27.52 -8.90 -5.94
N ASP A 500 -28.24 -7.79 -5.98
CA ASP A 500 -29.67 -7.70 -5.68
C ASP A 500 -30.56 -8.18 -6.84
N GLY A 501 -29.97 -8.55 -8.00
CA GLY A 501 -30.67 -9.02 -9.19
C GLY A 501 -31.20 -7.91 -10.10
N ASP A 502 -30.94 -6.64 -9.79
CA ASP A 502 -31.34 -5.50 -10.61
C ASP A 502 -30.29 -5.19 -11.69
N LEU A 503 -30.35 -5.98 -12.78
CA LEU A 503 -29.44 -5.82 -13.91
C LEU A 503 -29.56 -4.44 -14.59
N SER A 504 -30.75 -3.85 -14.62
CA SER A 504 -30.99 -2.55 -15.25
C SER A 504 -30.26 -1.43 -14.52
N SER A 505 -30.43 -1.36 -13.19
CA SER A 505 -29.73 -0.38 -12.36
C SER A 505 -28.22 -0.62 -12.37
N ALA A 506 -27.77 -1.88 -12.36
CA ALA A 506 -26.35 -2.22 -12.44
C ALA A 506 -25.70 -1.65 -13.72
N ILE A 507 -26.34 -1.85 -14.90
CA ILE A 507 -25.88 -1.30 -16.17
C ILE A 507 -25.88 0.24 -16.12
N ALA A 508 -26.95 0.86 -15.62
CA ALA A 508 -27.06 2.31 -15.57
C ALA A 508 -25.92 2.94 -14.73
N TYR A 509 -25.63 2.39 -13.56
CA TYR A 509 -24.54 2.89 -12.70
C TYR A 509 -23.16 2.59 -13.31
N ALA A 510 -22.92 1.38 -13.82
CA ALA A 510 -21.64 1.04 -14.45
C ALA A 510 -21.38 1.91 -15.70
N THR A 511 -22.41 2.23 -16.51
CA THR A 511 -22.28 3.15 -17.63
C THR A 511 -21.88 4.55 -17.16
N GLN A 512 -22.52 5.05 -16.10
CA GLN A 512 -22.14 6.34 -15.51
C GLN A 512 -20.67 6.39 -15.04
N VAL A 513 -20.12 5.28 -14.55
CA VAL A 513 -18.70 5.20 -14.16
C VAL A 513 -17.79 5.43 -15.37
N ILE A 514 -18.09 4.78 -16.48
CA ILE A 514 -17.31 4.93 -17.74
C ILE A 514 -17.50 6.33 -18.33
N ASP A 515 -18.73 6.87 -18.34
CA ASP A 515 -19.02 8.23 -18.86
C ASP A 515 -18.31 9.32 -18.06
N ARG A 516 -17.97 9.07 -16.79
CA ARG A 516 -17.17 9.96 -15.94
C ARG A 516 -15.66 9.79 -16.13
N GLY A 517 -15.26 9.00 -17.12
CA GLY A 517 -13.86 8.83 -17.50
C GLY A 517 -13.09 7.87 -16.61
N SER A 518 -13.75 6.87 -16.00
CA SER A 518 -12.99 5.79 -15.37
C SER A 518 -12.06 5.14 -16.38
N THR A 519 -10.83 4.89 -15.95
CA THR A 519 -9.82 4.14 -16.72
C THR A 519 -9.53 2.77 -16.09
N SER A 520 -10.30 2.41 -15.05
CA SER A 520 -10.13 1.13 -14.35
C SER A 520 -10.56 -0.04 -15.24
N THR A 521 -9.66 -0.97 -15.53
CA THR A 521 -9.95 -2.22 -16.27
C THR A 521 -11.12 -2.98 -15.62
N TYR A 522 -11.18 -2.97 -14.30
CA TYR A 522 -12.27 -3.58 -13.54
C TYR A 522 -13.66 -3.01 -13.94
N ASP A 523 -13.80 -1.69 -14.07
CA ASP A 523 -15.08 -1.06 -14.40
C ASP A 523 -15.52 -1.40 -15.83
N TYR A 524 -14.57 -1.49 -16.77
CA TYR A 524 -14.82 -1.95 -18.14
C TYR A 524 -15.27 -3.41 -18.18
N LEU A 525 -14.60 -4.31 -17.46
CA LEU A 525 -14.96 -5.72 -17.39
C LEU A 525 -16.31 -5.95 -16.68
N LEU A 526 -16.61 -5.16 -15.65
CA LEU A 526 -17.91 -5.19 -14.99
C LEU A 526 -19.02 -4.82 -15.98
N LEU A 527 -18.88 -3.69 -16.69
CA LEU A 527 -19.90 -3.25 -17.65
C LEU A 527 -19.99 -4.21 -18.85
N ASP A 528 -18.87 -4.77 -19.34
CA ASP A 528 -18.88 -5.82 -20.37
C ASP A 528 -19.73 -7.01 -19.93
N SER A 529 -19.50 -7.52 -18.72
CA SER A 529 -20.25 -8.68 -18.20
C SER A 529 -21.75 -8.38 -18.07
N LEU A 530 -22.10 -7.18 -17.66
CA LEU A 530 -23.50 -6.72 -17.52
C LEU A 530 -24.18 -6.59 -18.87
N LEU A 531 -23.53 -5.97 -19.87
CA LEU A 531 -24.03 -5.84 -21.23
C LEU A 531 -24.25 -7.20 -21.89
N ALA A 532 -23.29 -8.12 -21.69
CA ALA A 532 -23.41 -9.48 -22.20
C ALA A 532 -24.62 -10.23 -21.60
N ARG A 533 -24.81 -10.12 -20.28
CA ARG A 533 -25.98 -10.71 -19.58
C ARG A 533 -27.32 -10.12 -20.05
N ALA A 534 -27.32 -8.86 -20.47
CA ALA A 534 -28.48 -8.19 -21.05
C ALA A 534 -28.68 -8.49 -22.55
N GLY A 535 -27.80 -9.29 -23.18
CA GLY A 535 -27.85 -9.57 -24.61
C GLY A 535 -27.34 -8.44 -25.52
N ASN A 536 -26.79 -7.37 -24.94
CA ASN A 536 -26.22 -6.25 -25.71
C ASN A 536 -24.77 -6.51 -26.11
N THR A 537 -24.57 -7.53 -26.94
CA THR A 537 -23.23 -7.95 -27.40
C THR A 537 -22.53 -6.86 -28.24
N ALA A 538 -23.28 -6.09 -29.02
CA ALA A 538 -22.70 -5.00 -29.81
C ALA A 538 -22.12 -3.90 -28.90
N GLY A 539 -22.87 -3.46 -27.89
CA GLY A 539 -22.39 -2.50 -26.90
C GLY A 539 -21.16 -3.00 -26.11
N SER A 540 -21.13 -4.30 -25.80
CA SER A 540 -19.99 -4.97 -25.15
C SER A 540 -18.73 -4.91 -26.03
N ILE A 541 -18.84 -5.22 -27.32
CA ILE A 541 -17.73 -5.13 -28.28
C ILE A 541 -17.15 -3.71 -28.35
N ASP A 542 -18.02 -2.71 -28.48
CA ASP A 542 -17.59 -1.30 -28.56
C ASP A 542 -16.92 -0.84 -27.27
N LEU A 543 -17.41 -1.29 -26.10
CA LEU A 543 -16.82 -1.03 -24.80
C LEU A 543 -15.43 -1.66 -24.68
N LEU A 544 -15.28 -2.93 -25.04
CA LEU A 544 -13.99 -3.64 -24.97
C LEU A 544 -12.95 -3.04 -25.93
N LYS A 545 -13.35 -2.62 -27.13
CA LYS A 545 -12.47 -1.86 -28.04
C LYS A 545 -11.98 -0.55 -27.41
N LYS A 546 -12.85 0.18 -26.69
CA LYS A 546 -12.44 1.37 -25.92
C LYS A 546 -11.50 0.99 -24.76
N GLY A 547 -11.77 -0.11 -24.07
CA GLY A 547 -10.92 -0.64 -23.01
C GLY A 547 -9.50 -0.92 -23.50
N LEU A 548 -9.34 -1.54 -24.66
CA LEU A 548 -8.03 -1.81 -25.28
C LEU A 548 -7.22 -0.55 -25.62
N LEU A 549 -7.87 0.59 -25.90
CA LEU A 549 -7.18 1.86 -26.09
C LEU A 549 -6.62 2.43 -24.78
N ILE A 550 -7.26 2.09 -23.66
CA ILE A 550 -6.85 2.54 -22.33
C ILE A 550 -5.81 1.58 -21.73
N ALA A 551 -6.08 0.28 -21.81
CA ALA A 551 -5.25 -0.75 -21.21
C ALA A 551 -4.90 -1.84 -22.26
N PRO A 552 -3.95 -1.58 -23.15
CA PRO A 552 -3.59 -2.49 -24.25
C PRO A 552 -2.93 -3.80 -23.79
N TYR A 553 -2.53 -3.86 -22.53
CA TYR A 553 -1.93 -5.06 -21.89
C TYR A 553 -2.87 -5.72 -20.87
N GLU A 554 -4.19 -5.46 -20.96
CA GLU A 554 -5.19 -6.19 -20.18
C GLU A 554 -5.65 -7.43 -20.97
N GLN A 555 -5.17 -8.58 -20.57
CA GLN A 555 -5.39 -9.89 -21.22
C GLN A 555 -6.89 -10.20 -21.40
N SER A 556 -7.68 -9.98 -20.34
CA SER A 556 -9.12 -10.27 -20.34
C SER A 556 -9.92 -9.47 -21.38
N PHE A 557 -9.39 -8.33 -21.85
CA PHE A 557 -10.04 -7.58 -22.92
C PHE A 557 -9.96 -8.31 -24.26
N TYR A 558 -8.83 -8.96 -24.57
CA TYR A 558 -8.68 -9.76 -25.79
C TYR A 558 -9.55 -11.01 -25.74
N GLU A 559 -9.52 -11.73 -24.61
CA GLU A 559 -10.35 -12.92 -24.39
C GLU A 559 -11.84 -12.60 -24.58
N ASN A 560 -12.34 -11.61 -23.84
CA ASN A 560 -13.75 -11.23 -23.90
C ASN A 560 -14.14 -10.68 -25.26
N LEU A 561 -13.32 -9.82 -25.88
CA LEU A 561 -13.61 -9.26 -27.18
C LEU A 561 -13.70 -10.35 -28.26
N ALA A 562 -12.77 -11.32 -28.26
CA ALA A 562 -12.80 -12.45 -29.17
C ALA A 562 -14.09 -13.27 -28.98
N VAL A 563 -14.44 -13.62 -27.74
CA VAL A 563 -15.69 -14.35 -27.43
C VAL A 563 -16.91 -13.59 -27.93
N ARG A 564 -17.01 -12.26 -27.69
CA ARG A 564 -18.15 -11.46 -28.14
C ARG A 564 -18.24 -11.39 -29.68
N GLN A 565 -17.12 -11.20 -30.36
CA GLN A 565 -17.08 -11.15 -31.83
C GLN A 565 -17.49 -12.48 -32.43
N LEU A 566 -16.94 -13.60 -31.97
CA LEU A 566 -17.29 -14.94 -32.43
C LEU A 566 -18.77 -15.28 -32.20
N SER A 567 -19.32 -14.88 -31.04
CA SER A 567 -20.72 -15.18 -30.68
C SER A 567 -21.76 -14.53 -31.60
N ILE A 568 -21.41 -13.46 -32.31
CA ILE A 568 -22.31 -12.78 -33.27
C ILE A 568 -21.89 -13.02 -34.73
N GLY A 569 -21.03 -14.02 -34.98
CA GLY A 569 -20.61 -14.39 -36.35
C GLY A 569 -19.56 -13.47 -36.96
N LYS A 570 -18.92 -12.58 -36.21
CA LYS A 570 -17.80 -11.75 -36.68
C LYS A 570 -16.48 -12.53 -36.61
N THR A 571 -16.43 -13.66 -37.31
CA THR A 571 -15.37 -14.65 -37.20
C THR A 571 -13.99 -14.07 -37.54
N ALA A 572 -13.87 -13.32 -38.65
CA ALA A 572 -12.58 -12.72 -39.06
C ALA A 572 -12.05 -11.72 -38.02
N GLU A 573 -12.93 -10.86 -37.47
CA GLU A 573 -12.56 -9.92 -36.37
C GLU A 573 -12.13 -10.70 -35.12
N GLY A 574 -12.85 -11.77 -34.76
CA GLY A 574 -12.55 -12.61 -33.58
C GLY A 574 -11.18 -13.28 -33.70
N VAL A 575 -10.88 -13.90 -34.87
CA VAL A 575 -9.57 -14.50 -35.14
C VAL A 575 -8.44 -13.47 -35.08
N THR A 576 -8.62 -12.30 -35.65
CA THR A 576 -7.64 -11.20 -35.58
C THR A 576 -7.39 -10.76 -34.12
N THR A 577 -8.45 -10.71 -33.31
CA THR A 577 -8.33 -10.37 -31.88
C THR A 577 -7.55 -11.43 -31.11
N ILE A 578 -7.82 -12.73 -31.36
CA ILE A 578 -7.08 -13.85 -30.77
C ILE A 578 -5.59 -13.76 -31.13
N GLN A 579 -5.28 -13.62 -32.44
CA GLN A 579 -3.90 -13.52 -32.91
C GLN A 579 -3.16 -12.33 -32.24
N ARG A 580 -3.81 -11.18 -32.20
CA ARG A 580 -3.22 -10.00 -31.52
C ARG A 580 -3.02 -10.22 -30.03
N GLY A 581 -3.94 -10.88 -29.35
CA GLY A 581 -3.78 -11.27 -27.94
C GLY A 581 -2.58 -12.20 -27.75
N LEU A 582 -2.42 -13.22 -28.60
CA LEU A 582 -1.30 -14.17 -28.53
C LEU A 582 0.07 -13.56 -28.87
N GLU A 583 0.13 -12.48 -29.67
CA GLU A 583 1.36 -11.72 -29.86
C GLU A 583 1.84 -11.05 -28.56
N LEU A 584 0.92 -10.67 -27.67
CA LEU A 584 1.22 -10.00 -26.41
C LEU A 584 1.29 -10.96 -25.23
N PHE A 585 0.54 -12.04 -25.26
CA PHE A 585 0.36 -13.03 -24.21
C PHE A 585 0.45 -14.45 -24.78
N PRO A 586 1.60 -14.88 -25.28
CA PRO A 586 1.74 -16.21 -25.89
C PRO A 586 1.52 -17.35 -24.88
N GLU A 587 1.62 -17.05 -23.58
CA GLU A 587 1.32 -17.94 -22.46
C GLU A 587 -0.17 -18.16 -22.19
N ASP A 588 -1.06 -17.30 -22.70
CA ASP A 588 -2.50 -17.33 -22.44
C ASP A 588 -3.16 -18.61 -22.95
N SER A 589 -3.62 -19.45 -22.03
CA SER A 589 -4.24 -20.73 -22.39
C SER A 589 -5.62 -20.55 -23.05
N VAL A 590 -6.39 -19.54 -22.66
CA VAL A 590 -7.74 -19.29 -23.20
C VAL A 590 -7.66 -18.85 -24.65
N LEU A 591 -6.77 -17.91 -24.95
CA LEU A 591 -6.55 -17.46 -26.33
C LEU A 591 -5.95 -18.56 -27.20
N ARG A 592 -5.05 -19.40 -26.67
CA ARG A 592 -4.50 -20.54 -27.39
C ARG A 592 -5.57 -21.57 -27.72
N ASP A 593 -6.40 -21.94 -26.76
CA ASP A 593 -7.51 -22.86 -26.98
C ASP A 593 -8.47 -22.34 -28.06
N MET A 594 -8.79 -21.03 -28.02
CA MET A 594 -9.61 -20.40 -29.07
C MET A 594 -8.93 -20.42 -30.46
N HIS A 595 -7.62 -20.18 -30.48
CA HIS A 595 -6.83 -20.22 -31.71
C HIS A 595 -6.81 -21.63 -32.33
N ASP A 596 -6.57 -22.65 -31.49
CA ASP A 596 -6.53 -24.04 -31.92
C ASP A 596 -7.89 -24.52 -32.45
N GLN A 597 -8.99 -24.12 -31.78
CA GLN A 597 -10.34 -24.36 -32.27
C GLN A 597 -10.60 -23.65 -33.61
N ALA A 598 -10.20 -22.39 -33.73
CA ALA A 598 -10.34 -21.66 -35.00
C ALA A 598 -9.53 -22.29 -36.13
N THR A 599 -8.33 -22.79 -35.84
CA THR A 599 -7.47 -23.52 -36.79
C THR A 599 -8.11 -24.84 -37.23
N ALA A 600 -8.63 -25.62 -36.26
CA ALA A 600 -9.33 -26.89 -36.56
C ALA A 600 -10.57 -26.69 -37.44
N HIS A 601 -11.19 -25.52 -37.39
CA HIS A 601 -12.31 -25.16 -38.26
C HIS A 601 -11.91 -24.45 -39.57
N GLY A 602 -10.62 -24.34 -39.87
CA GLY A 602 -10.11 -23.71 -41.09
C GLY A 602 -10.31 -22.18 -41.14
N LEU A 603 -10.43 -21.53 -40.03
CA LEU A 603 -10.65 -20.09 -39.90
C LEU A 603 -9.33 -19.29 -39.79
N VAL A 604 -8.24 -19.97 -39.52
CA VAL A 604 -6.87 -19.42 -39.45
C VAL A 604 -6.10 -20.02 -40.63
N HIS A 605 -5.46 -19.16 -41.42
CA HIS A 605 -4.62 -19.57 -42.58
C HIS A 605 -3.15 -19.45 -42.24
#